data_60158f2faecb94f28a3d2025e9aad0b8
#
_entry.id   60158f2faecb94f28a3d2025e9aad0b8
#
_cell.length_a   1.000
_cell.length_b   1.000
_cell.length_c   1.000
_cell.angle_alpha   90.00
_cell.angle_beta   90.00
_cell.angle_gamma   90.00
#
_symmetry.space_group_name_H-M   'P 1'
#
loop_
_entity.id
_entity.type
_entity.pdbx_description
1 polymer ?
#
loop_
_entity_poly.entity_id
_entity_poly.type
_entity_poly.pdbx_seq_one_letter_code
_entity_poly.pdbx_strand_id
1 'polypeptide(L)'
;MKTRILILLLLSFLPASLLPAQAQGDDEAFFRQAAAGSCILYRGHQAYAYHIHYNGTYCWSDAEFKTGDVRYNGKLYHDIPLNVDAARQELLVRNAVGQGGKVLSREFVEWFTLGGQRFVNLQALSGPKAPAGYWEVLFDGKTQFLRQVSKKLMKDYNGEKRQMIGEGVPYDSRIHETFVRDVAYCVITEAGELIPVRSKSQIRNLFPAQRKEIRRHIVALEDRFNRSMTLEEYGVEVLKFVEAR
;
A
#
# COMPACT_ATOMS: atom_id res chain seq x y z
N MET A 1 -68.15 35.73 37.06
CA MET A 1 -68.08 34.68 36.01
C MET A 1 -66.99 35.03 35.03
N LYS A 2 -65.83 34.43 35.14
CA LYS A 2 -64.72 34.65 34.21
C LYS A 2 -64.39 33.30 33.54
N THR A 3 -64.76 33.15 32.28
CA THR A 3 -64.49 31.97 31.45
C THR A 3 -63.07 31.99 31.00
N ARG A 4 -62.25 31.00 31.40
CA ARG A 4 -60.86 30.81 30.92
C ARG A 4 -60.88 29.93 29.68
N ILE A 5 -60.50 30.50 28.56
CA ILE A 5 -60.26 29.78 27.29
C ILE A 5 -58.90 29.15 27.37
N LEU A 6 -58.83 27.82 27.34
CA LEU A 6 -57.58 27.02 27.28
C LEU A 6 -57.23 26.80 25.81
N ILE A 7 -56.18 27.45 25.33
CA ILE A 7 -55.68 27.23 23.99
C ILE A 7 -54.66 26.06 24.05
N LEU A 8 -55.10 24.91 23.47
CA LEU A 8 -54.23 23.75 23.25
C LEU A 8 -53.35 23.99 22.03
N LEU A 9 -52.05 24.23 22.25
CA LEU A 9 -51.05 24.26 21.18
C LEU A 9 -50.67 22.80 20.83
N LEU A 10 -51.21 22.30 19.73
CA LEU A 10 -50.78 21.05 19.10
C LEU A 10 -49.45 21.30 18.41
N LEU A 11 -48.35 20.92 19.04
CA LEU A 11 -47.04 20.82 18.37
C LEU A 11 -47.07 19.61 17.43
N SER A 12 -47.21 19.85 16.14
CA SER A 12 -47.06 18.82 15.12
C SER A 12 -45.59 18.45 15.01
N PHE A 13 -45.20 17.31 15.54
CA PHE A 13 -43.96 16.67 15.24
C PHE A 13 -43.96 16.19 13.78
N LEU A 14 -43.32 16.92 12.90
CA LEU A 14 -42.94 16.41 11.57
C LEU A 14 -41.81 15.38 11.79
N PRO A 15 -41.97 14.13 11.33
CA PRO A 15 -40.84 13.22 11.26
C PRO A 15 -39.86 13.78 10.23
N ALA A 16 -38.64 14.09 10.67
CA ALA A 16 -37.53 14.35 9.77
C ALA A 16 -37.34 13.09 8.92
N SER A 17 -37.80 13.13 7.68
CA SER A 17 -37.55 12.08 6.72
C SER A 17 -36.04 11.95 6.55
N LEU A 18 -35.50 10.83 7.04
CA LEU A 18 -34.18 10.33 6.71
C LEU A 18 -34.12 10.16 5.18
N LEU A 19 -33.63 11.16 4.49
CA LEU A 19 -33.27 11.02 3.09
C LEU A 19 -32.18 9.95 3.01
N PRO A 20 -32.36 8.90 2.19
CA PRO A 20 -31.38 7.84 2.08
C PRO A 20 -30.09 8.41 1.51
N ALA A 21 -28.96 8.05 2.13
CA ALA A 21 -27.59 8.40 1.71
C ALA A 21 -27.17 7.83 0.34
N GLN A 22 -28.12 7.28 -0.42
CA GLN A 22 -27.90 6.71 -1.75
C GLN A 22 -27.66 7.76 -2.86
N ALA A 23 -28.11 8.99 -2.67
CA ALA A 23 -27.91 10.05 -3.69
C ALA A 23 -26.44 10.50 -3.83
N GLN A 24 -25.61 10.32 -2.80
CA GLN A 24 -24.20 10.71 -2.85
C GLN A 24 -23.34 9.78 -3.72
N GLY A 25 -23.69 8.50 -3.82
CA GLY A 25 -22.94 7.51 -4.63
C GLY A 25 -23.13 7.71 -6.14
N ASP A 26 -24.33 8.11 -6.56
CA ASP A 26 -24.65 8.29 -7.98
C ASP A 26 -24.02 9.59 -8.53
N ASP A 27 -24.01 10.66 -7.75
CA ASP A 27 -23.34 11.92 -8.11
C ASP A 27 -21.82 11.75 -8.20
N GLU A 28 -21.23 10.94 -7.34
CA GLU A 28 -19.80 10.65 -7.36
C GLU A 28 -19.41 9.77 -8.56
N ALA A 29 -20.25 8.80 -8.94
CA ALA A 29 -20.08 7.99 -10.14
C ALA A 29 -20.22 8.82 -11.42
N PHE A 30 -21.21 9.72 -11.47
CA PHE A 30 -21.43 10.67 -12.57
C PHE A 30 -20.26 11.65 -12.69
N PHE A 31 -19.77 12.21 -11.57
CA PHE A 31 -18.58 13.07 -11.54
C PHE A 31 -17.33 12.34 -12.00
N ARG A 32 -17.15 11.08 -11.61
CA ARG A 32 -16.02 10.24 -12.09
C ARG A 32 -16.09 10.04 -13.60
N GLN A 33 -17.26 9.79 -14.15
CA GLN A 33 -17.44 9.58 -15.59
C GLN A 33 -17.32 10.88 -16.40
N ALA A 34 -17.88 11.97 -15.93
CA ALA A 34 -17.82 13.29 -16.59
C ALA A 34 -16.44 13.95 -16.46
N ALA A 35 -15.75 13.74 -15.33
CA ALA A 35 -14.42 14.30 -15.05
C ALA A 35 -13.27 13.43 -15.54
N ALA A 36 -13.53 12.27 -16.15
CA ALA A 36 -12.52 11.28 -16.51
C ALA A 36 -11.32 11.83 -17.30
N GLY A 37 -11.50 12.89 -18.09
CA GLY A 37 -10.40 13.54 -18.83
C GLY A 37 -9.79 14.77 -18.11
N SER A 38 -10.47 15.35 -17.13
CA SER A 38 -10.05 16.60 -16.44
C SER A 38 -9.58 16.38 -15.01
N CYS A 39 -9.76 15.18 -14.45
CA CYS A 39 -9.33 14.85 -13.11
C CYS A 39 -7.80 14.99 -12.96
N ILE A 40 -7.36 15.62 -11.86
CA ILE A 40 -5.94 15.81 -11.55
C ILE A 40 -5.13 14.51 -11.56
N LEU A 41 -5.75 13.38 -11.23
CA LEU A 41 -5.12 12.06 -11.27
C LEU A 41 -4.62 11.67 -12.67
N TYR A 42 -5.27 12.15 -13.73
CA TYR A 42 -4.92 11.75 -15.10
C TYR A 42 -4.08 12.80 -15.85
N ARG A 43 -3.63 13.85 -15.15
CA ARG A 43 -2.80 14.92 -15.73
C ARG A 43 -1.31 14.65 -15.68
N GLY A 44 -0.89 13.54 -15.05
CA GLY A 44 0.50 13.11 -14.99
C GLY A 44 1.07 12.76 -16.37
N HIS A 45 2.39 12.63 -16.44
CA HIS A 45 3.05 12.19 -17.66
C HIS A 45 2.72 10.72 -17.97
N GLN A 46 2.93 10.31 -19.22
CA GLN A 46 2.75 8.92 -19.64
C GLN A 46 3.75 8.02 -18.93
N ALA A 47 3.28 6.86 -18.45
CA ALA A 47 4.14 5.84 -17.88
C ALA A 47 5.21 5.41 -18.90
N TYR A 48 6.41 5.13 -18.40
CA TYR A 48 7.51 4.69 -19.24
C TYR A 48 7.19 3.32 -19.87
N ALA A 49 7.42 3.21 -21.17
CA ALA A 49 7.29 1.96 -21.89
C ALA A 49 8.68 1.33 -22.09
N TYR A 50 8.84 0.10 -21.58
CA TYR A 50 10.07 -0.67 -21.80
C TYR A 50 9.99 -1.37 -23.16
N HIS A 51 10.65 -0.78 -24.19
CA HIS A 51 10.65 -1.27 -25.58
C HIS A 51 11.71 -2.36 -25.83
N ILE A 52 11.99 -3.17 -24.85
CA ILE A 52 12.94 -4.28 -24.89
C ILE A 52 12.27 -5.58 -24.47
N HIS A 53 12.83 -6.71 -24.93
CA HIS A 53 12.44 -8.01 -24.38
C HIS A 53 13.14 -8.24 -23.05
N TYR A 54 12.38 -8.62 -22.01
CA TYR A 54 12.91 -8.88 -20.68
C TYR A 54 12.20 -10.04 -20.01
N ASN A 55 12.93 -10.70 -19.14
CA ASN A 55 12.35 -11.65 -18.19
C ASN A 55 11.82 -10.92 -16.95
N GLY A 56 10.79 -11.50 -16.33
CA GLY A 56 10.19 -10.92 -15.14
C GLY A 56 9.19 -9.82 -15.45
N THR A 57 8.98 -8.93 -14.50
CA THR A 57 8.14 -7.75 -14.63
C THR A 57 8.74 -6.58 -13.87
N TYR A 58 8.60 -5.38 -14.39
CA TYR A 58 8.97 -4.14 -13.69
C TYR A 58 7.94 -3.71 -12.65
N CYS A 59 6.70 -4.22 -12.75
CA CYS A 59 5.65 -3.93 -11.78
C CYS A 59 5.90 -4.59 -10.43
N TRP A 60 5.32 -4.06 -9.37
CA TRP A 60 5.45 -4.59 -8.01
C TRP A 60 5.05 -6.07 -7.92
N SER A 61 3.94 -6.47 -8.51
CA SER A 61 3.44 -7.85 -8.56
C SER A 61 3.37 -8.33 -10.01
N ASP A 62 2.38 -7.87 -10.76
CA ASP A 62 2.10 -8.21 -12.14
C ASP A 62 1.80 -6.94 -12.96
N ALA A 63 1.60 -7.08 -14.27
CA ALA A 63 1.32 -5.95 -15.16
C ALA A 63 -0.14 -5.46 -15.10
N GLU A 64 -1.00 -6.12 -14.33
CA GLU A 64 -2.42 -5.78 -14.26
C GLU A 64 -2.66 -4.59 -13.33
N PHE A 65 -3.55 -3.69 -13.74
CA PHE A 65 -4.05 -2.62 -12.90
C PHE A 65 -5.12 -3.18 -11.97
N LYS A 66 -4.93 -3.01 -10.68
CA LYS A 66 -5.86 -3.45 -9.64
C LYS A 66 -6.60 -2.25 -9.06
N THR A 67 -7.87 -2.44 -8.76
CA THR A 67 -8.68 -1.40 -8.10
C THR A 67 -8.15 -1.16 -6.70
N GLY A 68 -8.00 0.11 -6.35
CA GLY A 68 -7.55 0.55 -5.03
C GLY A 68 -7.92 2.00 -4.76
N ASP A 69 -7.66 2.44 -3.54
CA ASP A 69 -7.84 3.81 -3.11
C ASP A 69 -6.51 4.54 -3.13
N VAL A 70 -6.52 5.83 -3.38
CA VAL A 70 -5.33 6.67 -3.32
C VAL A 70 -5.63 8.01 -2.65
N ARG A 71 -4.80 8.38 -1.68
CA ARG A 71 -4.77 9.73 -1.11
C ARG A 71 -3.71 10.54 -1.85
N TYR A 72 -4.18 11.50 -2.64
CA TYR A 72 -3.38 12.30 -3.54
C TYR A 72 -3.68 13.78 -3.37
N ASN A 73 -2.67 14.58 -3.07
CA ASN A 73 -2.80 16.02 -2.84
C ASN A 73 -3.90 16.36 -1.81
N GLY A 74 -3.90 15.64 -0.67
CA GLY A 74 -4.85 15.80 0.43
C GLY A 74 -6.25 15.25 0.18
N LYS A 75 -6.57 14.77 -1.02
CA LYS A 75 -7.88 14.21 -1.37
C LYS A 75 -7.82 12.69 -1.48
N LEU A 76 -8.90 12.05 -1.05
CA LEU A 76 -9.08 10.60 -1.20
C LEU A 76 -9.88 10.31 -2.46
N TYR A 77 -9.38 9.36 -3.25
CA TYR A 77 -10.00 8.85 -4.46
C TYR A 77 -10.20 7.36 -4.31
N HIS A 78 -11.41 6.88 -4.55
CA HIS A 78 -11.81 5.49 -4.41
C HIS A 78 -11.87 4.76 -5.75
N ASP A 79 -11.69 3.44 -5.70
CA ASP A 79 -11.86 2.53 -6.84
C ASP A 79 -11.05 2.92 -8.09
N ILE A 80 -9.84 3.40 -7.88
CA ILE A 80 -8.96 3.82 -8.97
C ILE A 80 -8.15 2.62 -9.47
N PRO A 81 -8.09 2.37 -10.81
CA PRO A 81 -7.19 1.36 -11.37
C PRO A 81 -5.73 1.79 -11.20
N LEU A 82 -5.00 1.13 -10.31
CA LEU A 82 -3.63 1.43 -9.91
C LEU A 82 -2.68 0.28 -10.24
N ASN A 83 -1.42 0.61 -10.48
CA ASN A 83 -0.29 -0.32 -10.46
C ASN A 83 0.96 0.44 -10.00
N VAL A 84 2.01 -0.28 -9.60
CA VAL A 84 3.29 0.31 -9.22
C VAL A 84 4.39 -0.19 -10.16
N ASP A 85 5.05 0.73 -10.83
CA ASP A 85 6.35 0.46 -11.44
C ASP A 85 7.40 0.41 -10.31
N ALA A 86 7.77 -0.80 -9.92
CA ALA A 86 8.73 -1.02 -8.83
C ALA A 86 10.17 -0.73 -9.25
N ALA A 87 10.47 -0.67 -10.56
CA ALA A 87 11.80 -0.31 -11.03
C ALA A 87 12.04 1.20 -10.94
N ARG A 88 11.00 2.01 -11.21
CA ARG A 88 11.08 3.47 -11.14
C ARG A 88 10.49 4.04 -9.85
N GLN A 89 9.85 3.19 -9.04
CA GLN A 89 9.09 3.61 -7.85
C GLN A 89 8.04 4.67 -8.20
N GLU A 90 7.24 4.38 -9.21
CA GLU A 90 6.18 5.25 -9.73
C GLU A 90 4.81 4.61 -9.52
N LEU A 91 3.85 5.36 -9.01
CA LEU A 91 2.45 4.94 -8.94
C LEU A 91 1.76 5.27 -10.26
N LEU A 92 1.25 4.24 -10.90
CA LEU A 92 0.57 4.31 -12.19
C LEU A 92 -0.93 4.31 -11.97
N VAL A 93 -1.63 5.18 -12.70
CA VAL A 93 -3.09 5.22 -12.74
C VAL A 93 -3.56 5.05 -14.19
N ARG A 94 -4.65 4.29 -14.38
CA ARG A 94 -5.28 4.13 -15.69
C ARG A 94 -6.67 4.74 -15.65
N ASN A 95 -7.01 5.56 -16.65
CA ASN A 95 -8.38 6.00 -16.81
C ASN A 95 -9.17 5.01 -17.68
N ALA A 96 -10.51 5.06 -17.60
CA ALA A 96 -11.40 4.16 -18.34
C ALA A 96 -11.30 4.29 -19.88
N VAL A 97 -10.81 5.43 -20.39
CA VAL A 97 -10.81 5.78 -21.82
C VAL A 97 -9.44 5.57 -22.48
N GLY A 98 -8.35 5.51 -21.71
CA GLY A 98 -6.97 5.50 -22.24
C GLY A 98 -6.30 4.14 -22.20
N GLN A 99 -5.57 3.79 -23.27
CA GLN A 99 -4.59 2.73 -23.23
C GLN A 99 -3.28 3.27 -22.59
N GLY A 100 -2.76 2.54 -21.60
CA GLY A 100 -1.54 2.90 -20.89
C GLY A 100 -1.79 3.63 -19.57
N GLY A 101 -0.78 3.65 -18.72
CA GLY A 101 -0.81 4.30 -17.41
C GLY A 101 -0.33 5.75 -17.47
N LYS A 102 -0.82 6.56 -16.53
CA LYS A 102 -0.26 7.86 -16.20
C LYS A 102 0.47 7.76 -14.88
N VAL A 103 1.54 8.50 -14.71
CA VAL A 103 2.31 8.54 -13.46
C VAL A 103 1.76 9.62 -12.55
N LEU A 104 1.44 9.26 -11.32
CA LEU A 104 1.13 10.23 -10.27
C LEU A 104 2.44 10.83 -9.72
N SER A 105 2.47 12.16 -9.59
CA SER A 105 3.62 12.86 -8.98
C SER A 105 3.77 12.40 -7.54
N ARG A 106 4.92 11.78 -7.25
CA ARG A 106 5.17 11.08 -5.98
C ARG A 106 5.05 11.98 -4.76
N GLU A 107 5.45 13.25 -4.87
CA GLU A 107 5.39 14.24 -3.80
C GLU A 107 3.98 14.48 -3.26
N PHE A 108 2.94 14.21 -4.08
CA PHE A 108 1.53 14.39 -3.71
C PHE A 108 0.84 13.09 -3.33
N VAL A 109 1.48 11.92 -3.50
CA VAL A 109 0.95 10.64 -3.07
C VAL A 109 1.31 10.44 -1.60
N GLU A 110 0.31 10.37 -0.72
CA GLU A 110 0.51 10.08 0.70
C GLU A 110 0.47 8.58 0.97
N TRP A 111 -0.59 7.92 0.51
CA TRP A 111 -0.77 6.48 0.60
C TRP A 111 -1.75 5.97 -0.48
N PHE A 112 -1.74 4.68 -0.72
CA PHE A 112 -2.70 4.01 -1.58
C PHE A 112 -2.89 2.55 -1.16
N THR A 113 -3.95 1.91 -1.68
CA THR A 113 -4.14 0.46 -1.57
C THR A 113 -3.99 -0.18 -2.94
N LEU A 114 -3.41 -1.37 -2.98
CA LEU A 114 -3.23 -2.16 -4.20
C LEU A 114 -3.37 -3.65 -3.89
N GLY A 115 -4.38 -4.30 -4.47
CA GLY A 115 -4.63 -5.71 -4.23
C GLY A 115 -4.88 -6.06 -2.76
N GLY A 116 -5.51 -5.16 -2.00
CA GLY A 116 -5.78 -5.32 -0.57
C GLY A 116 -4.62 -4.92 0.36
N GLN A 117 -3.42 -4.66 -0.17
CA GLN A 117 -2.29 -4.16 0.61
C GLN A 117 -2.29 -2.63 0.65
N ARG A 118 -1.88 -2.07 1.79
CA ARG A 118 -1.69 -0.64 1.97
C ARG A 118 -0.24 -0.25 1.75
N PHE A 119 -0.03 0.83 1.02
CA PHE A 119 1.27 1.42 0.73
C PHE A 119 1.33 2.86 1.21
N VAL A 120 2.47 3.26 1.71
CA VAL A 120 2.72 4.61 2.19
C VAL A 120 3.94 5.21 1.50
N ASN A 121 3.92 6.52 1.32
CA ASN A 121 5.08 7.29 0.88
C ASN A 121 5.73 7.94 2.11
N LEU A 122 6.82 7.37 2.57
CA LEU A 122 7.49 7.85 3.77
C LEU A 122 8.01 9.29 3.64
N GLN A 123 8.41 9.72 2.44
CA GLN A 123 8.85 11.10 2.22
C GLN A 123 7.71 12.11 2.37
N ALA A 124 6.50 11.76 1.94
CA ALA A 124 5.32 12.61 2.14
C ALA A 124 4.88 12.67 3.61
N LEU A 125 5.09 11.59 4.37
CA LEU A 125 4.68 11.49 5.78
C LEU A 125 5.74 12.00 6.77
N SER A 126 7.03 11.70 6.50
CA SER A 126 8.13 11.92 7.45
C SER A 126 9.20 12.89 6.92
N GLY A 127 8.97 13.49 5.75
CA GLY A 127 9.83 14.47 5.14
C GLY A 127 10.95 13.89 4.25
N PRO A 128 11.73 14.76 3.59
CA PRO A 128 12.62 14.40 2.49
C PRO A 128 13.82 13.52 2.88
N LYS A 129 14.12 13.41 4.17
CA LYS A 129 15.18 12.52 4.69
C LYS A 129 14.74 11.06 4.82
N ALA A 130 13.43 10.80 4.78
CA ALA A 130 12.91 9.43 4.80
C ALA A 130 13.27 8.68 3.50
N PRO A 131 13.37 7.35 3.55
CA PRO A 131 13.65 6.55 2.36
C PRO A 131 12.60 6.79 1.26
N ALA A 132 13.10 6.99 0.03
CA ALA A 132 12.24 7.26 -1.12
C ALA A 132 11.45 6.00 -1.56
N GLY A 133 10.38 6.22 -2.32
CA GLY A 133 9.54 5.18 -2.90
C GLY A 133 8.37 4.79 -2.02
N TYR A 134 7.70 3.72 -2.43
CA TYR A 134 6.48 3.25 -1.79
C TYR A 134 6.77 2.04 -0.90
N TRP A 135 6.24 2.07 0.32
CA TRP A 135 6.45 1.07 1.34
C TRP A 135 5.12 0.41 1.68
N GLU A 136 5.05 -0.90 1.50
CA GLU A 136 3.91 -1.71 1.90
C GLU A 136 3.88 -1.86 3.42
N VAL A 137 2.72 -1.68 4.02
CA VAL A 137 2.48 -1.85 5.45
C VAL A 137 2.19 -3.32 5.72
N LEU A 138 3.14 -4.03 6.30
CA LEU A 138 2.99 -5.43 6.69
C LEU A 138 2.32 -5.57 8.06
N PHE A 139 2.56 -4.62 8.95
CA PHE A 139 1.94 -4.52 10.26
C PHE A 139 1.72 -3.05 10.61
N ASP A 140 0.49 -2.71 11.00
CA ASP A 140 0.04 -1.36 11.33
C ASP A 140 -0.42 -1.30 12.79
N GLY A 141 0.51 -1.04 13.70
CA GLY A 141 0.28 -0.91 15.12
C GLY A 141 0.99 0.32 15.70
N LYS A 142 1.23 0.36 17.00
CA LYS A 142 2.07 1.39 17.64
C LYS A 142 3.47 1.42 17.04
N THR A 143 3.96 0.24 16.68
CA THR A 143 5.19 0.03 15.91
C THR A 143 4.79 -0.53 14.56
N GLN A 144 5.13 0.16 13.47
CA GLN A 144 4.80 -0.30 12.12
C GLN A 144 5.96 -1.09 11.52
N PHE A 145 5.64 -2.11 10.72
CA PHE A 145 6.62 -2.87 9.94
C PHE A 145 6.31 -2.75 8.45
N LEU A 146 7.29 -2.29 7.71
CA LEU A 146 7.14 -1.91 6.32
C LEU A 146 8.09 -2.70 5.42
N ARG A 147 7.64 -2.97 4.20
CA ARG A 147 8.41 -3.61 3.13
C ARG A 147 8.44 -2.71 1.89
N GLN A 148 9.59 -2.53 1.30
CA GLN A 148 9.72 -1.96 -0.03
C GLN A 148 10.20 -3.04 -0.99
N VAL A 149 9.50 -3.19 -2.11
CA VAL A 149 9.96 -3.97 -3.25
C VAL A 149 10.45 -3.01 -4.31
N SER A 150 11.71 -3.15 -4.69
CA SER A 150 12.29 -2.47 -5.85
C SER A 150 12.73 -3.50 -6.88
N LYS A 151 12.85 -3.08 -8.13
CA LYS A 151 13.31 -3.93 -9.22
C LYS A 151 14.39 -3.22 -10.01
N LYS A 152 15.37 -4.01 -10.50
CA LYS A 152 16.46 -3.51 -11.35
C LYS A 152 16.53 -4.35 -12.60
N LEU A 153 16.68 -3.67 -13.74
CA LEU A 153 16.98 -4.35 -14.99
C LEU A 153 18.45 -4.74 -15.00
N MET A 154 18.71 -6.03 -15.09
CA MET A 154 20.07 -6.59 -15.15
C MET A 154 20.29 -7.25 -16.51
N LYS A 155 21.46 -7.05 -17.09
CA LYS A 155 21.91 -7.75 -18.30
C LYS A 155 22.56 -9.08 -17.92
N ASP A 156 22.44 -10.04 -18.85
CA ASP A 156 23.10 -11.36 -18.77
C ASP A 156 22.91 -12.07 -17.42
N TYR A 157 21.70 -11.93 -16.86
CA TYR A 157 21.33 -12.62 -15.63
C TYR A 157 21.20 -14.11 -15.93
N ASN A 158 22.05 -14.93 -15.33
CA ASN A 158 22.16 -16.38 -15.62
C ASN A 158 21.07 -17.25 -14.94
N GLY A 159 20.10 -16.64 -14.27
CA GLY A 159 18.98 -17.35 -13.64
C GLY A 159 19.32 -18.12 -12.37
N GLU A 160 20.56 -18.05 -11.85
CA GLU A 160 21.01 -18.78 -10.65
C GLU A 160 20.18 -18.46 -9.39
N LYS A 161 19.52 -17.30 -9.37
CA LYS A 161 18.66 -16.86 -8.27
C LYS A 161 17.23 -16.59 -8.77
N ARG A 162 16.55 -17.64 -9.25
CA ARG A 162 15.15 -17.53 -9.70
C ARG A 162 14.21 -16.83 -8.73
N GLN A 163 14.46 -16.97 -7.42
CA GLN A 163 13.70 -16.24 -6.39
C GLN A 163 13.78 -14.72 -6.51
N MET A 164 14.83 -14.19 -7.16
CA MET A 164 14.95 -12.75 -7.40
C MET A 164 14.10 -12.24 -8.58
N ILE A 165 13.60 -13.13 -9.43
CA ILE A 165 12.71 -12.76 -10.54
C ILE A 165 11.25 -12.75 -10.06
N GLY A 166 10.92 -13.62 -9.12
CA GLY A 166 9.58 -13.88 -8.57
C GLY A 166 9.16 -15.32 -8.83
N GLU A 167 8.45 -15.91 -7.87
CA GLU A 167 7.90 -17.26 -8.01
C GLU A 167 6.86 -17.31 -9.13
N GLY A 168 6.92 -18.34 -9.96
CA GLY A 168 5.95 -18.54 -11.05
C GLY A 168 6.15 -17.62 -12.27
N VAL A 169 7.13 -16.70 -12.27
CA VAL A 169 7.41 -15.84 -13.42
C VAL A 169 8.13 -16.64 -14.50
N PRO A 170 7.64 -16.64 -15.77
CA PRO A 170 8.32 -17.29 -16.89
C PRO A 170 9.72 -16.71 -17.10
N TYR A 171 10.67 -17.58 -17.37
CA TYR A 171 12.05 -17.20 -17.68
C TYR A 171 12.48 -17.83 -19.01
N ASP A 172 12.90 -16.98 -19.97
CA ASP A 172 13.51 -17.41 -21.23
C ASP A 172 14.99 -17.08 -21.23
N SER A 173 15.84 -18.08 -21.25
CA SER A 173 17.29 -17.94 -21.25
C SER A 173 17.87 -17.24 -22.50
N ARG A 174 17.08 -17.08 -23.56
CA ARG A 174 17.47 -16.33 -24.77
C ARG A 174 17.30 -14.82 -24.61
N ILE A 175 16.59 -14.38 -23.56
CA ILE A 175 16.40 -12.97 -23.23
C ILE A 175 17.49 -12.54 -22.24
N HIS A 176 18.29 -11.58 -22.65
CA HIS A 176 19.46 -11.13 -21.90
C HIS A 176 19.11 -10.16 -20.74
N GLU A 177 18.00 -9.44 -20.86
CA GLU A 177 17.55 -8.48 -19.84
C GLU A 177 16.56 -9.15 -18.90
N THR A 178 16.76 -8.95 -17.59
CA THR A 178 15.90 -9.53 -16.55
C THR A 178 15.62 -8.50 -15.45
N PHE A 179 14.35 -8.30 -15.09
CA PHE A 179 13.98 -7.54 -13.91
C PHE A 179 14.21 -8.37 -12.66
N VAL A 180 15.16 -7.95 -11.85
CA VAL A 180 15.54 -8.63 -10.60
C VAL A 180 14.98 -7.84 -9.42
N ARG A 181 14.31 -8.56 -8.51
CA ARG A 181 13.68 -8.03 -7.30
C ARG A 181 14.70 -7.84 -6.19
N ASP A 182 14.62 -6.69 -5.51
CA ASP A 182 15.28 -6.40 -4.25
C ASP A 182 14.24 -6.01 -3.19
N VAL A 183 14.44 -6.41 -1.93
CA VAL A 183 13.48 -6.19 -0.86
C VAL A 183 14.18 -5.55 0.33
N ALA A 184 13.68 -4.40 0.75
CA ALA A 184 14.11 -3.71 1.95
C ALA A 184 12.98 -3.70 3.00
N TYR A 185 13.37 -3.70 4.28
CA TYR A 185 12.43 -3.62 5.40
C TYR A 185 12.80 -2.44 6.31
N CYS A 186 11.78 -1.84 6.90
CA CYS A 186 11.91 -0.75 7.84
C CYS A 186 10.88 -0.91 8.97
N VAL A 187 11.27 -0.56 10.17
CA VAL A 187 10.37 -0.42 11.32
C VAL A 187 10.20 1.07 11.63
N ILE A 188 8.97 1.50 11.84
CA ILE A 188 8.68 2.82 12.43
C ILE A 188 8.28 2.58 13.87
N THR A 189 9.06 3.10 14.80
CA THR A 189 8.79 2.98 16.25
C THR A 189 7.62 3.87 16.66
N GLU A 190 7.07 3.66 17.86
CA GLU A 190 6.06 4.53 18.47
C GLU A 190 6.53 6.01 18.58
N ALA A 191 7.84 6.24 18.68
CA ALA A 191 8.43 7.58 18.67
C ALA A 191 8.56 8.19 17.25
N GLY A 192 8.15 7.46 16.19
CA GLY A 192 8.28 7.90 14.81
C GLY A 192 9.69 7.71 14.21
N GLU A 193 10.57 6.98 14.88
CA GLU A 193 11.92 6.70 14.38
C GLU A 193 11.89 5.62 13.30
N LEU A 194 12.55 5.89 12.17
CA LEU A 194 12.68 4.98 11.03
C LEU A 194 13.95 4.13 11.17
N ILE A 195 13.78 2.83 11.40
CA ILE A 195 14.88 1.89 11.63
C ILE A 195 14.92 0.87 10.48
N PRO A 196 15.95 0.91 9.61
CA PRO A 196 16.14 -0.12 8.59
C PRO A 196 16.43 -1.48 9.22
N VAL A 197 15.80 -2.53 8.69
CA VAL A 197 15.91 -3.90 9.22
C VAL A 197 16.42 -4.85 8.14
N ARG A 198 17.45 -5.64 8.48
CA ARG A 198 18.05 -6.64 7.58
C ARG A 198 18.09 -8.06 8.18
N SER A 199 17.74 -8.21 9.46
CA SER A 199 17.79 -9.49 10.15
C SER A 199 16.76 -9.61 11.27
N LYS A 200 16.36 -10.85 11.58
CA LYS A 200 15.48 -11.18 12.71
C LYS A 200 16.03 -10.67 14.04
N SER A 201 17.36 -10.69 14.22
CA SER A 201 18.01 -10.21 15.44
C SER A 201 17.85 -8.71 15.64
N GLN A 202 17.86 -7.91 14.57
CA GLN A 202 17.63 -6.48 14.65
C GLN A 202 16.21 -6.19 15.16
N ILE A 203 15.18 -6.87 14.62
CA ILE A 203 13.79 -6.71 15.10
C ILE A 203 13.70 -7.05 16.59
N ARG A 204 14.24 -8.19 17.01
CA ARG A 204 14.21 -8.60 18.42
C ARG A 204 14.92 -7.61 19.35
N ASN A 205 15.97 -6.96 18.87
CA ASN A 205 16.75 -5.99 19.65
C ASN A 205 16.02 -4.67 19.88
N LEU A 206 14.96 -4.37 19.13
CA LEU A 206 14.07 -3.23 19.39
C LEU A 206 13.30 -3.40 20.71
N PHE A 207 13.15 -4.63 21.19
CA PHE A 207 12.38 -4.96 22.40
C PHE A 207 13.24 -5.68 23.45
N PRO A 208 14.22 -4.99 24.07
CA PRO A 208 15.20 -5.63 24.96
C PRO A 208 14.56 -6.27 26.19
N ALA A 209 13.53 -5.64 26.76
CA ALA A 209 12.81 -6.17 27.93
C ALA A 209 12.08 -7.49 27.66
N GLN A 210 11.57 -7.70 26.44
CA GLN A 210 10.76 -8.86 26.06
C GLN A 210 11.56 -9.93 25.28
N ARG A 211 12.87 -9.73 25.11
CA ARG A 211 13.74 -10.55 24.23
C ARG A 211 13.65 -12.07 24.47
N LYS A 212 13.60 -12.48 25.75
CA LYS A 212 13.53 -13.91 26.12
C LYS A 212 12.16 -14.51 25.76
N GLU A 213 11.11 -13.75 25.93
CA GLU A 213 9.73 -14.17 25.69
C GLU A 213 9.44 -14.23 24.19
N ILE A 214 9.88 -13.22 23.43
CA ILE A 214 9.84 -13.23 21.96
C ILE A 214 10.53 -14.50 21.44
N ARG A 215 11.74 -14.82 21.92
CA ARG A 215 12.45 -16.03 21.49
C ARG A 215 11.64 -17.29 21.75
N ARG A 216 11.07 -17.45 22.96
CA ARG A 216 10.23 -18.61 23.30
C ARG A 216 8.99 -18.71 22.42
N HIS A 217 8.32 -17.60 22.20
CA HIS A 217 7.14 -17.53 21.33
C HIS A 217 7.44 -17.95 19.89
N ILE A 218 8.49 -17.40 19.30
CA ILE A 218 8.88 -17.70 17.93
C ILE A 218 9.33 -19.16 17.76
N VAL A 219 10.13 -19.70 18.70
CA VAL A 219 10.54 -21.11 18.65
C VAL A 219 9.32 -22.02 18.67
N ALA A 220 8.35 -21.77 19.55
CA ALA A 220 7.11 -22.55 19.61
C ALA A 220 6.30 -22.51 18.30
N LEU A 221 6.31 -21.36 17.60
CA LEU A 221 5.65 -21.23 16.29
C LEU A 221 6.44 -21.97 15.19
N GLU A 222 7.77 -21.83 15.15
CA GLU A 222 8.61 -22.53 14.16
C GLU A 222 8.51 -24.05 14.34
N ASP A 223 8.49 -24.55 15.58
CA ASP A 223 8.25 -25.96 15.90
C ASP A 223 6.87 -26.44 15.44
N ARG A 224 5.83 -25.65 15.70
CA ARG A 224 4.45 -25.94 15.28
C ARG A 224 4.32 -26.06 13.76
N PHE A 225 4.98 -25.18 13.01
CA PHE A 225 4.94 -25.16 11.54
C PHE A 225 6.03 -26.02 10.89
N ASN A 226 6.91 -26.61 11.68
CA ASN A 226 8.06 -27.41 11.24
C ASN A 226 8.92 -26.72 10.17
N ARG A 227 9.09 -25.40 10.29
CA ARG A 227 9.92 -24.57 9.42
C ARG A 227 10.34 -23.26 10.09
N SER A 228 11.49 -22.75 9.67
CA SER A 228 11.89 -21.38 10.03
C SER A 228 11.03 -20.32 9.35
N MET A 229 10.69 -19.30 10.08
CA MET A 229 10.00 -18.12 9.54
C MET A 229 10.90 -17.30 8.63
N THR A 230 10.35 -16.68 7.61
CA THR A 230 11.02 -15.62 6.84
C THR A 230 11.26 -14.40 7.73
N LEU A 231 12.03 -13.42 7.27
CA LEU A 231 12.21 -12.15 8.00
C LEU A 231 10.87 -11.38 8.14
N GLU A 232 10.05 -11.46 7.12
CA GLU A 232 8.74 -10.82 7.04
C GLU A 232 7.76 -11.43 8.06
N GLU A 233 7.57 -12.76 8.02
CA GLU A 233 6.72 -13.48 8.97
C GLU A 233 7.20 -13.25 10.42
N TYR A 234 8.52 -13.33 10.64
CA TYR A 234 9.12 -13.09 11.95
C TYR A 234 8.81 -11.68 12.46
N GLY A 235 8.95 -10.65 11.60
CA GLY A 235 8.70 -9.27 11.98
C GLY A 235 7.25 -9.05 12.39
N VAL A 236 6.30 -9.51 11.57
CA VAL A 236 4.87 -9.42 11.85
C VAL A 236 4.50 -10.13 13.16
N GLU A 237 4.98 -11.36 13.36
CA GLU A 237 4.66 -12.14 14.57
C GLU A 237 5.29 -11.55 15.84
N VAL A 238 6.50 -10.99 15.77
CA VAL A 238 7.10 -10.30 16.92
C VAL A 238 6.29 -9.07 17.31
N LEU A 239 5.87 -8.26 16.34
CA LEU A 239 5.11 -7.04 16.63
C LEU A 239 3.72 -7.37 17.17
N LYS A 240 3.01 -8.34 16.60
CA LYS A 240 1.75 -8.85 17.16
C LYS A 240 1.91 -9.30 18.62
N PHE A 241 2.97 -10.06 18.90
CA PHE A 241 3.23 -10.56 20.25
C PHE A 241 3.53 -9.44 21.25
N VAL A 242 4.28 -8.43 20.83
CA VAL A 242 4.65 -7.28 21.69
C VAL A 242 3.44 -6.40 21.97
N GLU A 243 2.60 -6.14 20.98
CA GLU A 243 1.43 -5.27 21.13
C GLU A 243 0.24 -5.92 21.85
N ALA A 244 0.18 -7.26 21.89
CA ALA A 244 -0.84 -7.98 22.64
C ALA A 244 -0.65 -7.93 24.17
N ARG A 245 0.41 -7.26 24.66
CA ARG A 245 0.78 -7.16 26.08
C ARG A 245 0.80 -5.74 26.58
#